data_4c6586150549584a16a2c0ee78e7825e
#
_entry.id   4c6586150549584a16a2c0ee78e7825e
#
_cell.length_a   1.000
_cell.length_b   1.000
_cell.length_c   1.000
_cell.angle_alpha   90.00
_cell.angle_beta   90.00
_cell.angle_gamma   90.00
#
_symmetry.space_group_name_H-M   'P 1'
#
loop_
_entity.id
_entity.type
_entity.pdbx_description
1 polymer ?
#
loop_
_entity_poly.entity_id
_entity_poly.type
_entity_poly.pdbx_seq_one_letter_code
_entity_poly.pdbx_strand_id
1 'polypeptide(L)'
;MNTASSIISSDKVNGTNVYNPAGEKLGSIDSIMIDKLSGKVRYAVMEFGGFLGIGTERYPLPWDTLKYDTGMEGYVVSLSKEQLEGAPRYERDTTPEYTDEYGRRVYDHYGVPWI
;
A
#
# COMPACT_ATOMS: atom_id res chain seq x y z
N MET A 1 -8.85 20.36 11.19
CA MET A 1 -7.62 19.76 10.72
C MET A 1 -6.82 20.73 9.86
N ASN A 2 -5.55 20.76 10.03
CA ASN A 2 -4.71 21.65 9.25
C ASN A 2 -4.41 21.04 7.89
N THR A 3 -4.82 21.73 6.82
CA THR A 3 -4.55 21.31 5.47
C THR A 3 -3.55 22.23 4.77
N ALA A 4 -2.81 23.03 5.53
CA ALA A 4 -1.87 24.01 4.96
C ALA A 4 -0.76 23.34 4.17
N SER A 5 -0.47 22.09 4.42
CA SER A 5 0.57 21.36 3.69
C SER A 5 0.09 19.97 3.32
N SER A 6 0.37 19.60 2.08
CA SER A 6 0.16 18.23 1.62
C SER A 6 1.41 17.38 1.75
N ILE A 7 2.49 17.96 2.26
CA ILE A 7 3.75 17.24 2.44
C ILE A 7 3.76 16.58 3.81
N ILE A 8 4.15 15.32 3.81
CA ILE A 8 4.16 14.51 5.03
C ILE A 8 5.45 13.72 5.12
N SER A 9 5.91 13.51 6.33
CA SER A 9 7.09 12.68 6.58
C SER A 9 6.75 11.20 6.33
N SER A 10 7.67 10.47 5.72
CA SER A 10 7.46 9.06 5.40
C SER A 10 7.15 8.21 6.63
N ASP A 11 7.75 8.53 7.77
CA ASP A 11 7.51 7.79 8.99
C ASP A 11 6.11 8.03 9.55
N LYS A 12 5.45 9.12 9.15
CA LYS A 12 4.07 9.39 9.52
C LYS A 12 3.06 8.73 8.58
N VAL A 13 3.49 8.36 7.38
CA VAL A 13 2.66 7.57 6.48
C VAL A 13 2.49 6.15 7.04
N ASN A 14 3.54 5.64 7.65
CA ASN A 14 3.50 4.32 8.29
C ASN A 14 2.44 4.31 9.40
N GLY A 15 1.65 3.26 9.46
CA GLY A 15 0.57 3.13 10.42
C GLY A 15 -0.74 3.76 9.98
N THR A 16 -0.75 4.51 8.87
CA THR A 16 -1.98 5.10 8.36
C THR A 16 -2.93 4.01 7.87
N ASN A 17 -4.20 4.14 8.20
CA ASN A 17 -5.19 3.15 7.80
C ASN A 17 -5.48 3.20 6.30
N VAL A 18 -5.82 2.04 5.76
CA VAL A 18 -6.23 1.86 4.36
C VAL A 18 -7.65 1.33 4.34
N TYR A 19 -8.49 1.97 3.56
CA TYR A 19 -9.92 1.66 3.46
C TYR A 19 -10.31 1.32 2.04
N ASN A 20 -11.39 0.57 1.91
CA ASN A 20 -12.03 0.39 0.60
C ASN A 20 -13.01 1.55 0.35
N PRO A 21 -13.61 1.65 -0.85
CA PRO A 21 -14.55 2.74 -1.14
C PRO A 21 -15.80 2.74 -0.26
N ALA A 22 -16.15 1.61 0.32
CA ALA A 22 -17.28 1.51 1.24
C ALA A 22 -16.96 2.01 2.65
N GLY A 23 -15.71 2.38 2.90
CA GLY A 23 -15.27 2.87 4.21
C GLY A 23 -14.83 1.77 5.16
N GLU A 24 -14.74 0.54 4.69
CA GLU A 24 -14.26 -0.56 5.53
C GLU A 24 -12.74 -0.55 5.58
N LYS A 25 -12.19 -0.72 6.77
CA LYS A 25 -10.75 -0.78 6.96
C LYS A 25 -10.22 -2.10 6.41
N LEU A 26 -9.24 -2.01 5.52
CA LEU A 26 -8.57 -3.17 4.95
C LEU A 26 -7.31 -3.53 5.71
N GLY A 27 -6.57 -2.53 6.14
CA GLY A 27 -5.31 -2.73 6.82
C GLY A 27 -4.66 -1.40 7.15
N SER A 28 -3.35 -1.40 7.32
CA SER A 28 -2.58 -0.18 7.55
C SER A 28 -1.28 -0.24 6.77
N ILE A 29 -0.70 0.93 6.52
CA ILE A 29 0.54 1.02 5.77
C ILE A 29 1.70 0.63 6.68
N ASP A 30 2.45 -0.40 6.28
CA ASP A 30 3.65 -0.83 6.96
C ASP A 30 4.85 0.03 6.54
N SER A 31 4.97 0.29 5.24
CA SER A 31 6.06 1.08 4.71
C SER A 31 5.72 1.56 3.31
N ILE A 32 6.53 2.47 2.79
CA ILE A 32 6.48 2.87 1.39
C ILE A 32 7.80 2.50 0.72
N MET A 33 7.72 2.13 -0.55
CA MET A 33 8.90 1.76 -1.32
C MET A 33 9.19 2.86 -2.32
N ILE A 34 10.38 3.41 -2.25
CA ILE A 34 10.81 4.57 -3.02
C ILE A 34 11.87 4.15 -4.02
N ASP A 35 11.72 4.56 -5.26
CA ASP A 35 12.79 4.41 -6.25
C ASP A 35 13.91 5.36 -5.83
N LYS A 36 15.06 4.82 -5.46
CA LYS A 36 16.14 5.65 -4.92
C LYS A 36 16.84 6.52 -5.96
N LEU A 37 16.65 6.24 -7.24
CA LEU A 37 17.24 7.06 -8.30
C LEU A 37 16.34 8.24 -8.65
N SER A 38 15.04 8.02 -8.77
CA SER A 38 14.10 9.08 -9.14
C SER A 38 13.48 9.79 -7.94
N GLY A 39 13.48 9.15 -6.78
CA GLY A 39 12.81 9.66 -5.59
C GLY A 39 11.30 9.44 -5.60
N LYS A 40 10.78 8.72 -6.59
CA LYS A 40 9.34 8.47 -6.68
C LYS A 40 8.90 7.33 -5.78
N VAL A 41 7.77 7.52 -5.12
CA VAL A 41 7.12 6.45 -4.38
C VAL A 41 6.48 5.49 -5.37
N ARG A 42 6.84 4.21 -5.29
CA ARG A 42 6.35 3.19 -6.22
C ARG A 42 5.26 2.33 -5.60
N TYR A 43 5.35 2.07 -4.30
CA TYR A 43 4.39 1.21 -3.61
C TYR A 43 4.10 1.73 -2.22
N ALA A 44 2.90 1.44 -1.73
CA ALA A 44 2.64 1.36 -0.32
C ALA A 44 2.54 -0.12 0.03
N VAL A 45 3.25 -0.56 1.05
CA VAL A 45 3.16 -1.93 1.52
C VAL A 45 2.13 -1.97 2.63
N MET A 46 1.00 -2.59 2.36
CA MET A 46 -0.09 -2.69 3.32
C MET A 46 0.06 -3.94 4.16
N GLU A 47 -0.07 -3.79 5.45
CA GLU A 47 -0.15 -4.90 6.38
C GLU A 47 -1.62 -5.28 6.53
N PHE A 48 -1.93 -6.55 6.29
CA PHE A 48 -3.32 -7.02 6.27
C PHE A 48 -3.41 -8.44 6.80
N GLY A 49 -4.55 -8.74 7.41
CA GLY A 49 -4.82 -10.08 7.93
C GLY A 49 -4.20 -10.32 9.28
N GLY A 50 -4.13 -11.58 9.67
CA GLY A 50 -3.58 -11.97 10.95
C GLY A 50 -4.56 -11.75 12.09
N PHE A 51 -4.26 -12.36 13.23
CA PHE A 51 -5.04 -12.21 14.45
C PHE A 51 -4.12 -11.67 15.53
N LEU A 52 -4.50 -10.57 16.15
CA LEU A 52 -3.69 -9.88 17.15
C LEU A 52 -2.28 -9.53 16.64
N GLY A 53 -2.19 -9.19 15.35
CA GLY A 53 -0.91 -8.85 14.74
C GLY A 53 -0.02 -10.03 14.40
N ILE A 54 -0.47 -11.23 14.66
CA ILE A 54 0.28 -12.46 14.36
C ILE A 54 -0.19 -13.00 13.02
N GLY A 55 0.75 -13.32 12.15
CA GLY A 55 0.44 -13.89 10.84
C GLY A 55 -0.05 -12.88 9.83
N THR A 56 0.21 -11.58 10.05
CA THR A 56 -0.11 -10.56 9.05
C THR A 56 0.76 -10.75 7.83
N GLU A 57 0.20 -10.41 6.67
CA GLU A 57 0.92 -10.47 5.42
C GLU A 57 1.10 -9.06 4.87
N ARG A 58 2.10 -8.89 4.02
CA ARG A 58 2.42 -7.63 3.38
C ARG A 58 1.97 -7.67 1.93
N TYR A 59 1.18 -6.67 1.55
CA TYR A 59 0.62 -6.55 0.21
C TYR A 59 1.19 -5.29 -0.42
N PRO A 60 2.14 -5.41 -1.37
CA PRO A 60 2.59 -4.23 -2.10
C PRO A 60 1.45 -3.73 -2.99
N LEU A 61 1.08 -2.48 -2.81
CA LEU A 61 0.04 -1.84 -3.63
C LEU A 61 0.69 -0.75 -4.47
N PRO A 62 0.41 -0.69 -5.79
CA PRO A 62 0.91 0.42 -6.57
C PRO A 62 0.48 1.75 -5.95
N TRP A 63 1.42 2.66 -5.80
CA TRP A 63 1.14 3.95 -5.15
C TRP A 63 -0.05 4.66 -5.79
N ASP A 64 -0.19 4.53 -7.12
CA ASP A 64 -1.26 5.20 -7.86
C ASP A 64 -2.66 4.70 -7.52
N THR A 65 -2.79 3.56 -6.85
CA THR A 65 -4.10 3.04 -6.43
C THR A 65 -4.59 3.67 -5.12
N LEU A 66 -3.74 4.42 -4.43
CA LEU A 66 -4.09 5.02 -3.15
C LEU A 66 -4.45 6.49 -3.33
N LYS A 67 -5.52 6.91 -2.65
CA LYS A 67 -5.92 8.32 -2.58
C LYS A 67 -6.15 8.69 -1.14
N TYR A 68 -5.48 9.73 -0.69
CA TYR A 68 -5.65 10.20 0.68
C TYR A 68 -7.01 10.86 0.85
N ASP A 69 -7.75 10.47 1.87
CA ASP A 69 -9.04 11.04 2.22
C ASP A 69 -8.88 11.82 3.52
N THR A 70 -9.03 13.12 3.45
CA THR A 70 -8.83 13.98 4.62
C THR A 70 -9.89 13.76 5.70
N GLY A 71 -11.09 13.37 5.30
CA GLY A 71 -12.17 13.10 6.25
C GLY A 71 -11.92 11.83 7.05
N MET A 72 -11.33 10.82 6.44
CA MET A 72 -11.02 9.57 7.10
C MET A 72 -9.62 9.55 7.70
N GLU A 73 -8.81 10.53 7.35
CA GLU A 73 -7.40 10.60 7.73
C GLU A 73 -6.65 9.31 7.35
N GLY A 74 -6.93 8.79 6.17
CA GLY A 74 -6.34 7.56 5.68
C GLY A 74 -6.43 7.47 4.17
N TYR A 75 -5.92 6.38 3.63
CA TYR A 75 -5.93 6.16 2.19
C TYR A 75 -7.10 5.30 1.79
N VAL A 76 -7.72 5.64 0.69
CA VAL A 76 -8.77 4.82 0.07
C VAL A 76 -8.19 4.17 -1.17
N VAL A 77 -8.36 2.87 -1.29
CA VAL A 77 -7.93 2.12 -2.47
C VAL A 77 -9.15 1.60 -3.21
N SER A 78 -9.15 1.72 -4.54
CA SER A 78 -10.25 1.25 -5.38
C SER A 78 -9.99 -0.20 -5.79
N LEU A 79 -9.77 -1.06 -4.82
CA LEU A 79 -9.48 -2.47 -5.02
C LEU A 79 -10.53 -3.31 -4.31
N SER A 80 -10.90 -4.42 -4.93
CA SER A 80 -11.84 -5.36 -4.32
C SER A 80 -11.09 -6.34 -3.43
N LYS A 81 -11.83 -7.01 -2.54
CA LYS A 81 -11.25 -8.08 -1.72
C LYS A 81 -10.73 -9.22 -2.60
N GLU A 82 -11.43 -9.50 -3.69
CA GLU A 82 -11.01 -10.55 -4.63
C GLU A 82 -9.66 -10.22 -5.27
N GLN A 83 -9.44 -8.96 -5.59
CA GLN A 83 -8.14 -8.54 -6.12
C GLN A 83 -7.03 -8.73 -5.09
N LEU A 84 -7.32 -8.41 -3.83
CA LEU A 84 -6.35 -8.60 -2.75
C LEU A 84 -6.07 -10.08 -2.49
N GLU A 85 -7.10 -10.92 -2.51
CA GLU A 85 -6.93 -12.35 -2.24
C GLU A 85 -5.99 -13.03 -3.23
N GLY A 86 -6.03 -12.62 -4.49
CA GLY A 86 -5.16 -13.18 -5.52
C GLY A 86 -3.84 -12.45 -5.70
N ALA A 87 -3.60 -11.40 -4.93
CA ALA A 87 -2.47 -10.51 -5.15
C ALA A 87 -1.13 -11.09 -4.66
N PRO A 88 -0.03 -10.65 -5.25
CA PRO A 88 1.28 -10.93 -4.69
C PRO A 88 1.38 -10.41 -3.27
N ARG A 89 1.90 -11.23 -2.37
CA ARG A 89 2.06 -10.88 -0.97
C ARG A 89 3.22 -11.68 -0.39
N TYR A 90 3.66 -11.26 0.79
CA TYR A 90 4.73 -11.95 1.49
C TYR A 90 4.60 -11.79 2.99
N GLU A 91 5.24 -12.69 3.71
CA GLU A 91 5.33 -12.58 5.15
C GLU A 91 6.46 -11.63 5.54
N ARG A 92 6.41 -11.11 6.76
CA ARG A 92 7.39 -10.15 7.26
C ARG A 92 8.83 -10.63 7.07
N ASP A 93 9.09 -11.90 7.31
CA ASP A 93 10.44 -12.45 7.33
C ASP A 93 10.92 -12.89 5.94
N THR A 94 10.07 -12.78 4.92
CA THR A 94 10.38 -13.25 3.57
C THR A 94 10.19 -12.15 2.55
N THR A 95 10.64 -10.95 2.88
CA THR A 95 10.54 -9.80 1.98
C THR A 95 11.26 -10.11 0.66
N PRO A 96 10.56 -10.00 -0.48
CA PRO A 96 11.18 -10.24 -1.77
C PRO A 96 12.09 -9.09 -2.18
N GLU A 97 12.93 -9.34 -3.16
CA GLU A 97 13.68 -8.28 -3.80
C GLU A 97 12.75 -7.54 -4.74
N TYR A 98 12.70 -6.21 -4.62
CA TYR A 98 11.81 -5.37 -5.42
C TYR A 98 12.47 -5.04 -6.76
N THR A 99 12.52 -6.03 -7.64
CA THR A 99 13.06 -5.88 -8.98
C THR A 99 12.01 -5.32 -9.92
N ASP A 100 12.43 -4.93 -11.14
CA ASP A 100 11.48 -4.52 -12.18
C ASP A 100 10.50 -5.65 -12.53
N GLU A 101 11.00 -6.88 -12.54
CA GLU A 101 10.15 -8.04 -12.82
C GLU A 101 9.07 -8.19 -11.74
N TYR A 102 9.44 -8.05 -10.47
CA TYR A 102 8.48 -8.09 -9.38
C TYR A 102 7.47 -6.94 -9.51
N GLY A 103 7.95 -5.77 -9.86
CA GLY A 103 7.10 -4.60 -10.08
C GLY A 103 6.07 -4.81 -11.16
N ARG A 104 6.48 -5.36 -12.30
CA ARG A 104 5.55 -5.66 -13.38
C ARG A 104 4.48 -6.63 -12.93
N ARG A 105 4.84 -7.65 -12.17
CA ARG A 105 3.90 -8.65 -11.67
C ARG A 105 2.86 -8.03 -10.75
N VAL A 106 3.30 -7.19 -9.83
CA VAL A 106 2.40 -6.50 -8.89
C VAL A 106 1.49 -5.54 -9.66
N TYR A 107 2.08 -4.68 -10.48
CA TYR A 107 1.32 -3.68 -11.22
C TYR A 107 0.32 -4.31 -12.19
N ASP A 108 0.74 -5.37 -12.90
CA ASP A 108 -0.14 -6.07 -13.82
C ASP A 108 -1.34 -6.67 -13.09
N HIS A 109 -1.13 -7.19 -11.89
CA HIS A 109 -2.22 -7.75 -11.11
C HIS A 109 -3.31 -6.72 -10.84
N TYR A 110 -2.92 -5.47 -10.60
CA TYR A 110 -3.85 -4.39 -10.31
C TYR A 110 -4.25 -3.58 -11.55
N GLY A 111 -3.77 -3.97 -12.71
CA GLY A 111 -4.11 -3.26 -13.94
C GLY A 111 -3.49 -1.88 -14.06
N VAL A 112 -2.38 -1.64 -13.40
CA VAL A 112 -1.66 -0.35 -13.41
C VAL A 112 -0.42 -0.50 -14.29
N PRO A 113 -0.18 0.44 -15.24
CA PRO A 113 1.02 0.34 -16.08
C PRO A 113 2.30 0.48 -15.25
N TRP A 114 3.25 -0.37 -15.54
CA TRP A 114 4.60 -0.29 -14.98
C TRP A 114 5.44 0.62 -15.87
N ILE A 115 5.67 1.84 -15.43
CA ILE A 115 6.46 2.82 -16.18
C ILE A 115 7.51 3.50 -15.32
#